data_a1f900753b2ae72ae387af78d48a4c2a
#
_entry.id   a1f900753b2ae72ae387af78d48a4c2a
#
_cell.length_a   1.000
_cell.length_b   1.000
_cell.length_c   1.000
_cell.angle_alpha   90.00
_cell.angle_beta   90.00
_cell.angle_gamma   90.00
#
_symmetry.space_group_name_H-M   'P 1'
#
loop_
_entity.id
_entity.type
_entity.pdbx_description
1 polymer ?
#
loop_
_entity_poly.entity_id
_entity_poly.type
_entity_poly.pdbx_seq_one_letter_code
_entity_poly.pdbx_strand_id
1 'polypeptide(L)'
;MQDCTLARAEKIEAAWDALTQTNLCAHFALNGTIVWANRLFLDAMGYELSEIAGRHHSLFCNEDYAASEEYRAFWRNLADGKPDQGTYRRTARDGSIVRLRANYNPVRSTDGTVIGVLKIATDITAETLRQSHFQALSDAVRHSHAVVEFGLDGEILEANAIFLDLFGYRHDQLIGRHHRMLCTAGHSQSEDYRRFWDR
;
A
#
# COMPACT_ATOMS: atom_id res chain seq x y z
N MET A 1 5.08 -36.34 -27.97
CA MET A 1 5.88 -35.51 -27.06
C MET A 1 5.91 -34.00 -27.46
N GLN A 2 6.02 -33.63 -28.73
CA GLN A 2 6.01 -32.24 -29.22
C GLN A 2 4.69 -31.51 -28.93
N ASP A 3 3.53 -32.13 -29.10
CA ASP A 3 2.22 -31.52 -28.84
C ASP A 3 2.00 -31.08 -27.38
N CYS A 4 2.51 -31.85 -26.42
CA CYS A 4 2.37 -31.55 -25.00
C CYS A 4 3.24 -30.33 -24.58
N THR A 5 4.38 -30.17 -25.24
CA THR A 5 5.32 -29.06 -24.98
C THR A 5 4.80 -27.74 -25.55
N LEU A 6 4.23 -27.77 -26.77
CA LEU A 6 3.58 -26.62 -27.41
C LEU A 6 2.39 -26.16 -26.59
N ALA A 7 1.48 -27.06 -26.18
CA ALA A 7 0.33 -26.74 -25.35
C ALA A 7 0.72 -26.16 -23.98
N ARG A 8 1.87 -26.56 -23.42
CA ARG A 8 2.40 -25.99 -22.17
C ARG A 8 2.96 -24.57 -22.38
N ALA A 9 3.68 -24.31 -23.46
CA ALA A 9 4.22 -23.00 -23.78
C ALA A 9 3.10 -21.98 -24.01
N GLU A 10 2.08 -22.33 -24.81
CA GLU A 10 0.90 -21.48 -25.04
C GLU A 10 0.16 -21.12 -23.74
N LYS A 11 0.00 -22.07 -22.82
CA LYS A 11 -0.61 -21.81 -21.51
C LYS A 11 0.20 -20.87 -20.63
N ILE A 12 1.54 -20.99 -20.68
CA ILE A 12 2.44 -20.10 -19.92
C ILE A 12 2.39 -18.70 -20.52
N GLU A 13 2.38 -18.56 -21.83
CA GLU A 13 2.28 -17.28 -22.53
C GLU A 13 0.94 -16.59 -22.22
N ALA A 14 -0.16 -17.32 -22.33
CA ALA A 14 -1.49 -16.80 -21.98
C ALA A 14 -1.58 -16.37 -20.50
N ALA A 15 -0.98 -17.12 -19.58
CA ALA A 15 -0.92 -16.77 -18.17
C ALA A 15 -0.05 -15.52 -17.92
N TRP A 16 1.07 -15.41 -18.64
CA TRP A 16 1.93 -14.24 -18.61
C TRP A 16 1.21 -13.00 -19.12
N ASP A 17 0.52 -13.10 -20.25
CA ASP A 17 -0.28 -12.00 -20.81
C ASP A 17 -1.37 -11.55 -19.85
N ALA A 18 -2.10 -12.48 -19.24
CA ALA A 18 -3.13 -12.16 -18.26
C ALA A 18 -2.54 -11.42 -17.04
N LEU A 19 -1.36 -11.83 -16.56
CA LEU A 19 -0.67 -11.19 -15.44
C LEU A 19 -0.19 -9.77 -15.78
N THR A 20 0.34 -9.58 -17.00
CA THR A 20 0.87 -8.28 -17.45
C THR A 20 -0.21 -7.28 -17.82
N GLN A 21 -1.47 -7.72 -18.03
CA GLN A 21 -2.61 -6.83 -18.28
C GLN A 21 -3.04 -6.03 -17.05
N THR A 22 -2.76 -6.51 -15.84
CA THR A 22 -3.25 -5.89 -14.59
C THR A 22 -2.14 -5.44 -13.66
N ASN A 23 -0.90 -5.84 -13.90
CA ASN A 23 0.24 -5.52 -13.05
C ASN A 23 1.30 -4.72 -13.81
N LEU A 24 1.97 -3.82 -13.11
CA LEU A 24 3.18 -3.17 -13.58
C LEU A 24 4.32 -4.18 -13.55
N CYS A 25 4.88 -4.52 -14.71
CA CYS A 25 5.94 -5.51 -14.83
C CYS A 25 7.21 -4.89 -15.41
N ALA A 26 8.37 -5.25 -14.84
CA ALA A 26 9.68 -4.90 -15.40
C ALA A 26 10.68 -6.02 -15.16
N HIS A 27 11.57 -6.23 -16.11
CA HIS A 27 12.65 -7.20 -16.06
C HIS A 27 14.00 -6.50 -16.03
N PHE A 28 14.87 -6.96 -15.14
CA PHE A 28 16.20 -6.38 -14.90
C PHE A 28 17.28 -7.46 -15.05
N ALA A 29 18.44 -7.05 -15.51
CA ALA A 29 19.67 -7.83 -15.34
C ALA A 29 20.07 -7.85 -13.83
N LEU A 30 20.97 -8.75 -13.46
CA LEU A 30 21.40 -8.93 -12.06
C LEU A 30 22.05 -7.69 -11.43
N ASN A 31 22.60 -6.83 -12.25
CA ASN A 31 23.17 -5.55 -11.81
C ASN A 31 22.15 -4.40 -11.74
N GLY A 32 20.86 -4.67 -11.93
CA GLY A 32 19.81 -3.66 -11.92
C GLY A 32 19.59 -2.90 -13.22
N THR A 33 20.25 -3.30 -14.32
CA THR A 33 19.98 -2.73 -15.64
C THR A 33 18.60 -3.14 -16.15
N ILE A 34 17.80 -2.19 -16.62
CA ILE A 34 16.45 -2.42 -17.16
C ILE A 34 16.58 -3.11 -18.51
N VAL A 35 15.98 -4.31 -18.63
CA VAL A 35 15.93 -5.07 -19.88
C VAL A 35 14.62 -4.82 -20.61
N TRP A 36 13.51 -4.83 -19.86
CA TRP A 36 12.16 -4.71 -20.41
C TRP A 36 11.19 -4.18 -19.36
N ALA A 37 10.12 -3.55 -19.83
CA ALA A 37 8.97 -3.18 -19.00
C ALA A 37 7.69 -3.22 -19.85
N ASN A 38 6.55 -3.57 -19.22
CA ASN A 38 5.26 -3.53 -19.91
C ASN A 38 4.70 -2.10 -19.99
N ARG A 39 3.64 -1.92 -20.79
CA ARG A 39 3.03 -0.62 -21.03
C ARG A 39 2.52 0.03 -19.75
N LEU A 40 1.92 -0.75 -18.83
CA LEU A 40 1.43 -0.24 -17.56
C LEU A 40 2.55 0.36 -16.69
N PHE A 41 3.71 -0.30 -16.65
CA PHE A 41 4.88 0.24 -15.93
C PHE A 41 5.39 1.53 -16.59
N LEU A 42 5.48 1.55 -17.91
CA LEU A 42 5.94 2.71 -18.67
C LEU A 42 5.02 3.92 -18.47
N ASP A 43 3.71 3.72 -18.54
CA ASP A 43 2.71 4.75 -18.32
C ASP A 43 2.76 5.31 -16.88
N ALA A 44 2.85 4.42 -15.87
CA ALA A 44 2.94 4.83 -14.47
C ALA A 44 4.21 5.63 -14.17
N MET A 45 5.32 5.32 -14.85
CA MET A 45 6.61 6.01 -14.66
C MET A 45 6.84 7.17 -15.63
N GLY A 46 5.99 7.33 -16.66
CA GLY A 46 6.06 8.42 -17.64
C GLY A 46 7.21 8.29 -18.64
N TYR A 47 7.63 7.07 -18.98
CA TYR A 47 8.73 6.80 -19.91
C TYR A 47 8.30 5.90 -21.08
N GLU A 48 9.00 6.03 -22.19
CA GLU A 48 9.00 5.01 -23.24
C GLU A 48 10.10 3.97 -22.98
N LEU A 49 9.91 2.74 -23.45
CA LEU A 49 10.88 1.65 -23.24
C LEU A 49 12.27 2.00 -23.80
N SER A 50 12.34 2.66 -24.96
CA SER A 50 13.58 3.08 -25.60
C SER A 50 14.39 4.09 -24.77
N GLU A 51 13.75 4.82 -23.85
CA GLU A 51 14.39 5.80 -22.99
C GLU A 51 15.03 5.16 -21.76
N ILE A 52 14.51 3.99 -21.31
CA ILE A 52 14.93 3.34 -20.07
C ILE A 52 15.66 2.01 -20.27
N ALA A 53 15.45 1.32 -21.38
CA ALA A 53 16.16 0.07 -21.68
C ALA A 53 17.67 0.30 -21.69
N GLY A 54 18.42 -0.57 -20.99
CA GLY A 54 19.86 -0.43 -20.78
C GLY A 54 20.26 0.55 -19.68
N ARG A 55 19.35 1.35 -19.12
CA ARG A 55 19.62 2.21 -17.96
C ARG A 55 19.46 1.43 -16.65
N HIS A 56 20.05 1.95 -15.59
CA HIS A 56 19.98 1.30 -14.28
C HIS A 56 18.68 1.69 -13.56
N HIS A 57 18.11 0.77 -12.76
CA HIS A 57 16.90 0.96 -11.96
C HIS A 57 16.95 2.19 -11.03
N SER A 58 18.15 2.64 -10.62
CA SER A 58 18.33 3.86 -9.83
C SER A 58 17.69 5.11 -10.45
N LEU A 59 17.43 5.09 -11.76
CA LEU A 59 16.67 6.13 -12.47
C LEU A 59 15.33 6.47 -11.78
N PHE A 60 14.70 5.49 -11.14
CA PHE A 60 13.42 5.64 -10.47
C PHE A 60 13.54 5.90 -8.96
N CYS A 61 14.76 6.04 -8.46
CA CYS A 61 15.03 6.23 -7.04
C CYS A 61 15.48 7.67 -6.76
N ASN A 62 15.24 8.15 -5.53
CA ASN A 62 15.90 9.36 -5.10
C ASN A 62 17.42 9.12 -4.97
N GLU A 63 18.23 10.17 -5.10
CA GLU A 63 19.69 10.07 -5.14
C GLU A 63 20.28 9.48 -3.87
N ASP A 64 19.79 9.89 -2.70
CA ASP A 64 20.27 9.39 -1.41
C ASP A 64 20.10 7.88 -1.27
N TYR A 65 18.90 7.37 -1.61
CA TYR A 65 18.64 5.93 -1.59
C TYR A 65 19.50 5.19 -2.63
N ALA A 66 19.58 5.72 -3.86
CA ALA A 66 20.37 5.11 -4.93
C ALA A 66 21.88 5.01 -4.58
N ALA A 67 22.40 5.94 -3.77
CA ALA A 67 23.78 5.93 -3.29
C ALA A 67 23.99 5.08 -2.03
N SER A 68 22.92 4.62 -1.37
CA SER A 68 22.97 3.94 -0.06
C SER A 68 23.55 2.53 -0.14
N GLU A 69 24.06 2.04 0.98
CA GLU A 69 24.47 0.63 1.13
C GLU A 69 23.26 -0.32 1.10
N GLU A 70 22.10 0.13 1.58
CA GLU A 70 20.84 -0.61 1.51
C GLU A 70 20.47 -0.94 0.06
N TYR A 71 20.58 0.05 -0.84
CA TYR A 71 20.29 -0.16 -2.26
C TYR A 71 21.30 -1.11 -2.94
N ARG A 72 22.58 -1.02 -2.58
CA ARG A 72 23.60 -1.98 -3.05
C ARG A 72 23.33 -3.39 -2.53
N ALA A 73 22.96 -3.52 -1.25
CA ALA A 73 22.62 -4.80 -0.64
C ALA A 73 21.34 -5.41 -1.26
N PHE A 74 20.36 -4.59 -1.59
CA PHE A 74 19.14 -5.01 -2.30
C PHE A 74 19.47 -5.74 -3.60
N TRP A 75 20.30 -5.15 -4.49
CA TRP A 75 20.67 -5.80 -5.74
C TRP A 75 21.57 -7.04 -5.55
N ARG A 76 22.49 -7.02 -4.57
CA ARG A 76 23.28 -8.21 -4.21
C ARG A 76 22.38 -9.38 -3.77
N ASN A 77 21.44 -9.12 -2.89
CA ASN A 77 20.50 -10.15 -2.41
C ASN A 77 19.67 -10.75 -3.55
N LEU A 78 19.19 -9.93 -4.46
CA LEU A 78 18.46 -10.41 -5.65
C LEU A 78 19.36 -11.26 -6.56
N ALA A 79 20.60 -10.86 -6.78
CA ALA A 79 21.57 -11.63 -7.55
C ALA A 79 21.91 -12.96 -6.87
N ASP A 80 21.94 -13.01 -5.53
CA ASP A 80 22.09 -14.24 -4.72
C ASP A 80 20.83 -15.11 -4.72
N GLY A 81 19.77 -14.70 -5.42
CA GLY A 81 18.54 -15.46 -5.54
C GLY A 81 17.57 -15.32 -4.36
N LYS A 82 17.71 -14.27 -3.56
CA LYS A 82 16.78 -13.92 -2.47
C LYS A 82 15.74 -12.94 -3.01
N PRO A 83 14.42 -13.27 -3.00
CA PRO A 83 13.38 -12.35 -3.41
C PRO A 83 13.22 -11.22 -2.39
N ASP A 84 12.69 -10.09 -2.85
CA ASP A 84 12.37 -8.94 -2.01
C ASP A 84 10.95 -8.45 -2.27
N GLN A 85 10.23 -8.04 -1.22
CA GLN A 85 8.87 -7.56 -1.33
C GLN A 85 8.61 -6.40 -0.37
N GLY A 86 7.80 -5.45 -0.81
CA GLY A 86 7.47 -4.30 0.04
C GLY A 86 6.73 -3.21 -0.69
N THR A 87 6.67 -2.06 -0.01
CA THR A 87 6.17 -0.82 -0.58
C THR A 87 7.35 0.10 -0.88
N TYR A 88 7.41 0.55 -2.12
CA TYR A 88 8.53 1.32 -2.63
C TYR A 88 8.05 2.68 -3.12
N ARG A 89 8.80 3.70 -2.77
CA ARG A 89 8.64 5.04 -3.32
C ARG A 89 9.54 5.16 -4.54
N ARG A 90 8.95 5.56 -5.68
CA ARG A 90 9.68 5.77 -6.93
C ARG A 90 9.37 7.16 -7.47
N THR A 91 10.29 7.70 -8.25
CA THR A 91 10.15 8.99 -8.90
C THR A 91 9.89 8.76 -10.38
N ALA A 92 8.78 9.26 -10.87
CA ALA A 92 8.44 9.27 -12.29
C ALA A 92 9.24 10.34 -13.05
N ARG A 93 9.14 10.35 -14.39
CA ARG A 93 9.85 11.29 -15.27
C ARG A 93 9.57 12.77 -14.95
N ASP A 94 8.33 13.08 -14.61
CA ASP A 94 7.87 14.43 -14.27
C ASP A 94 8.21 14.86 -12.82
N GLY A 95 8.93 14.00 -12.08
CA GLY A 95 9.26 14.21 -10.67
C GLY A 95 8.18 13.79 -9.68
N SER A 96 7.02 13.35 -10.14
CA SER A 96 5.95 12.88 -9.26
C SER A 96 6.36 11.60 -8.53
N ILE A 97 5.75 11.40 -7.36
CA ILE A 97 6.03 10.22 -6.54
C ILE A 97 4.99 9.15 -6.83
N VAL A 98 5.46 8.01 -7.31
CA VAL A 98 4.69 6.78 -7.50
C VAL A 98 4.98 5.83 -6.35
N ARG A 99 3.93 5.37 -5.66
CA ARG A 99 4.04 4.37 -4.58
C ARG A 99 3.65 3.01 -5.11
N LEU A 100 4.59 2.08 -5.09
CA LEU A 100 4.43 0.76 -5.66
C LEU A 100 4.46 -0.30 -4.56
N ARG A 101 3.44 -1.13 -4.46
CA ARG A 101 3.54 -2.41 -3.75
C ARG A 101 4.10 -3.42 -4.75
N ALA A 102 5.29 -3.95 -4.49
CA ALA A 102 6.03 -4.73 -5.47
C ALA A 102 6.74 -5.95 -4.87
N ASN A 103 6.88 -6.96 -5.73
CA ASN A 103 7.71 -8.13 -5.51
C ASN A 103 8.81 -8.15 -6.57
N TYR A 104 10.05 -8.33 -6.14
CA TYR A 104 11.22 -8.54 -6.98
C TYR A 104 11.63 -10.01 -6.86
N ASN A 105 11.47 -10.76 -7.93
CA ASN A 105 11.68 -12.21 -7.96
C ASN A 105 12.89 -12.55 -8.83
N PRO A 106 13.93 -13.19 -8.29
CA PRO A 106 15.04 -13.72 -9.09
C PRO A 106 14.52 -14.76 -10.09
N VAL A 107 14.82 -14.53 -11.36
CA VAL A 107 14.50 -15.47 -12.45
C VAL A 107 15.66 -16.45 -12.59
N ARG A 108 15.34 -17.75 -12.61
CA ARG A 108 16.34 -18.82 -12.71
C ARG A 108 16.23 -19.54 -14.06
N SER A 109 17.38 -19.89 -14.62
CA SER A 109 17.48 -20.81 -15.74
C SER A 109 17.20 -22.26 -15.30
N THR A 110 17.18 -23.16 -16.26
CA THR A 110 16.89 -24.59 -16.01
C THR A 110 17.93 -25.30 -15.15
N ASP A 111 19.15 -24.78 -15.09
CA ASP A 111 20.25 -25.27 -14.22
C ASP A 111 20.25 -24.65 -12.82
N GLY A 112 19.28 -23.78 -12.55
CA GLY A 112 19.13 -23.10 -11.25
C GLY A 112 19.90 -21.78 -11.11
N THR A 113 20.70 -21.40 -12.10
CA THR A 113 21.45 -20.14 -12.11
C THR A 113 20.50 -18.94 -12.17
N VAL A 114 20.72 -17.91 -11.34
CA VAL A 114 19.95 -16.67 -11.42
C VAL A 114 20.40 -15.89 -12.65
N ILE A 115 19.46 -15.57 -13.54
CA ILE A 115 19.72 -14.94 -14.84
C ILE A 115 19.11 -13.53 -14.96
N GLY A 116 18.31 -13.10 -14.00
CA GLY A 116 17.67 -11.79 -14.01
C GLY A 116 16.73 -11.63 -12.85
N VAL A 117 16.02 -10.50 -12.80
CA VAL A 117 15.05 -10.17 -11.76
C VAL A 117 13.75 -9.70 -12.43
N LEU A 118 12.64 -10.36 -12.12
CA LEU A 118 11.31 -9.95 -12.53
C LEU A 118 10.65 -9.17 -11.40
N LYS A 119 10.26 -7.92 -11.69
CA LYS A 119 9.41 -7.11 -10.82
C LYS A 119 7.97 -7.22 -11.27
N ILE A 120 7.08 -7.48 -10.30
CA ILE A 120 5.63 -7.38 -10.45
C ILE A 120 5.13 -6.40 -9.41
N ALA A 121 4.35 -5.41 -9.80
CA ALA A 121 3.93 -4.35 -8.88
C ALA A 121 2.51 -3.88 -9.16
N THR A 122 1.92 -3.27 -8.12
CA THR A 122 0.65 -2.53 -8.18
C THR A 122 0.92 -1.08 -7.78
N ASP A 123 0.40 -0.13 -8.54
CA ASP A 123 0.41 1.28 -8.13
C ASP A 123 -0.65 1.50 -7.04
N ILE A 124 -0.18 1.91 -5.87
CA ILE A 124 -1.01 2.22 -4.70
C ILE A 124 -0.99 3.71 -4.36
N THR A 125 -0.55 4.57 -5.29
CA THR A 125 -0.40 6.01 -5.05
C THR A 125 -1.73 6.66 -4.68
N ALA A 126 -2.77 6.42 -5.48
CA ALA A 126 -4.10 6.98 -5.24
C ALA A 126 -4.74 6.44 -3.94
N GLU A 127 -4.54 5.16 -3.62
CA GLU A 127 -5.02 4.53 -2.38
C GLU A 127 -4.36 5.18 -1.16
N THR A 128 -3.03 5.31 -1.20
CA THR A 128 -2.24 5.90 -0.11
C THR A 128 -2.59 7.37 0.11
N LEU A 129 -2.78 8.14 -0.98
CA LEU A 129 -3.18 9.55 -0.90
C LEU A 129 -4.57 9.71 -0.28
N ARG A 130 -5.55 8.89 -0.70
CA ARG A 130 -6.90 8.90 -0.12
C ARG A 130 -6.88 8.57 1.37
N GLN A 131 -6.11 7.55 1.76
CA GLN A 131 -5.98 7.15 3.15
C GLN A 131 -5.34 8.26 3.99
N SER A 132 -4.25 8.87 3.50
CA SER A 132 -3.59 10.00 4.18
C SER A 132 -4.52 11.22 4.30
N HIS A 133 -5.30 11.51 3.27
CA HIS A 133 -6.27 12.60 3.29
C HIS A 133 -7.38 12.34 4.32
N PHE A 134 -7.95 11.14 4.34
CA PHE A 134 -8.96 10.75 5.32
C PHE A 134 -8.41 10.83 6.76
N GLN A 135 -7.18 10.36 6.98
CA GLN A 135 -6.53 10.45 8.30
C GLN A 135 -6.36 11.92 8.72
N ALA A 136 -5.86 12.77 7.81
CA ALA A 136 -5.68 14.20 8.11
C ALA A 136 -7.01 14.92 8.45
N LEU A 137 -8.09 14.58 7.75
CA LEU A 137 -9.44 15.11 8.07
C LEU A 137 -9.93 14.62 9.43
N SER A 138 -9.79 13.32 9.72
CA SER A 138 -10.15 12.74 11.01
C SER A 138 -9.39 13.41 12.15
N ASP A 139 -8.07 13.59 11.98
CA ASP A 139 -7.22 14.26 12.97
C ASP A 139 -7.62 15.73 13.17
N ALA A 140 -7.93 16.46 12.09
CA ALA A 140 -8.39 17.84 12.17
C ALA A 140 -9.71 17.96 12.96
N VAL A 141 -10.67 17.06 12.71
CA VAL A 141 -11.94 17.01 13.47
C VAL A 141 -11.67 16.69 14.94
N ARG A 142 -10.84 15.67 15.22
CA ARG A 142 -10.50 15.27 16.61
C ARG A 142 -9.78 16.36 17.40
N HIS A 143 -9.02 17.24 16.72
CA HIS A 143 -8.31 18.34 17.38
C HIS A 143 -9.15 19.62 17.53
N SER A 144 -10.26 19.75 16.81
CA SER A 144 -11.07 20.96 16.82
C SER A 144 -12.46 20.80 17.45
N HIS A 145 -12.95 19.56 17.60
CA HIS A 145 -14.28 19.27 18.11
C HIS A 145 -14.24 18.24 19.25
N ALA A 146 -15.26 18.33 20.14
CA ALA A 146 -15.53 17.26 21.08
C ALA A 146 -16.03 16.03 20.30
N VAL A 147 -15.29 14.94 20.36
CA VAL A 147 -15.59 13.68 19.63
C VAL A 147 -15.73 12.55 20.63
N VAL A 148 -16.80 11.77 20.50
CA VAL A 148 -17.04 10.54 21.26
C VAL A 148 -17.53 9.46 20.30
N GLU A 149 -17.08 8.24 20.52
CA GLU A 149 -17.47 7.05 19.74
C GLU A 149 -18.26 6.09 20.64
N PHE A 150 -19.35 5.57 20.09
CA PHE A 150 -20.24 4.63 20.78
C PHE A 150 -20.32 3.31 20.04
N GLY A 151 -20.43 2.22 20.82
CA GLY A 151 -20.94 0.95 20.32
C GLY A 151 -22.43 1.05 19.95
N LEU A 152 -22.91 0.09 19.18
CA LEU A 152 -24.33 0.03 18.80
C LEU A 152 -25.28 -0.16 19.98
N ASP A 153 -24.78 -0.66 21.08
CA ASP A 153 -25.48 -0.82 22.37
C ASP A 153 -25.40 0.44 23.27
N GLY A 154 -24.75 1.51 22.77
CA GLY A 154 -24.55 2.76 23.52
C GLY A 154 -23.39 2.75 24.51
N GLU A 155 -22.52 1.76 24.49
CA GLU A 155 -21.27 1.80 25.24
C GLU A 155 -20.31 2.83 24.65
N ILE A 156 -19.65 3.62 25.50
CA ILE A 156 -18.65 4.61 25.11
C ILE A 156 -17.34 3.87 24.84
N LEU A 157 -16.91 3.85 23.57
CA LEU A 157 -15.70 3.16 23.12
C LEU A 157 -14.47 4.08 23.18
N GLU A 158 -14.64 5.35 22.79
CA GLU A 158 -13.55 6.32 22.79
C GLU A 158 -14.09 7.73 22.97
N ALA A 159 -13.28 8.62 23.55
CA ALA A 159 -13.55 10.06 23.65
C ALA A 159 -12.23 10.85 23.57
N ASN A 160 -12.22 11.94 22.81
CA ASN A 160 -11.04 12.79 22.74
C ASN A 160 -10.93 13.74 23.96
N ALA A 161 -9.76 14.36 24.13
CA ALA A 161 -9.49 15.24 25.26
C ALA A 161 -10.50 16.40 25.33
N ILE A 162 -10.90 16.98 24.21
CA ILE A 162 -11.88 18.08 24.17
C ILE A 162 -13.24 17.63 24.73
N PHE A 163 -13.69 16.42 24.41
CA PHE A 163 -14.92 15.85 24.97
C PHE A 163 -14.78 15.62 26.46
N LEU A 164 -13.67 15.04 26.91
CA LEU A 164 -13.41 14.76 28.31
C LEU A 164 -13.39 16.05 29.16
N ASP A 165 -12.70 17.07 28.65
CA ASP A 165 -12.62 18.40 29.30
C ASP A 165 -13.99 19.10 29.35
N LEU A 166 -14.75 19.03 28.25
CA LEU A 166 -16.07 19.65 28.13
C LEU A 166 -17.07 19.04 29.13
N PHE A 167 -17.04 17.73 29.34
CA PHE A 167 -17.95 17.03 30.23
C PHE A 167 -17.38 16.81 31.65
N GLY A 168 -16.11 17.15 31.88
CA GLY A 168 -15.46 17.05 33.18
C GLY A 168 -15.16 15.61 33.62
N TYR A 169 -14.98 14.69 32.69
CA TYR A 169 -14.65 13.29 32.98
C TYR A 169 -13.18 12.98 32.64
N ARG A 170 -12.63 12.06 33.40
CA ARG A 170 -11.38 11.40 33.00
C ARG A 170 -11.69 10.20 32.11
N HIS A 171 -10.73 9.84 31.28
CA HIS A 171 -10.84 8.71 30.35
C HIS A 171 -11.27 7.40 31.04
N ASP A 172 -10.65 7.08 32.16
CA ASP A 172 -10.93 5.86 32.94
C ASP A 172 -12.33 5.83 33.60
N GLN A 173 -12.98 7.00 33.73
CA GLN A 173 -14.34 7.14 34.27
C GLN A 173 -15.43 6.98 33.21
N LEU A 174 -15.07 7.21 31.93
CA LEU A 174 -16.02 7.34 30.83
C LEU A 174 -16.03 6.08 29.93
N ILE A 175 -14.86 5.59 29.52
CA ILE A 175 -14.74 4.46 28.61
C ILE A 175 -15.29 3.17 29.23
N GLY A 176 -16.03 2.40 28.41
CA GLY A 176 -16.74 1.21 28.85
C GLY A 176 -18.05 1.49 29.62
N ARG A 177 -18.42 2.78 29.74
CA ARG A 177 -19.70 3.17 30.32
C ARG A 177 -20.73 3.40 29.23
N HIS A 178 -21.99 3.27 29.61
CA HIS A 178 -23.08 3.50 28.66
C HIS A 178 -23.40 4.99 28.55
N HIS A 179 -23.74 5.50 27.36
CA HIS A 179 -24.12 6.88 27.04
C HIS A 179 -25.13 7.49 28.03
N ARG A 180 -25.99 6.65 28.63
CA ARG A 180 -27.00 7.11 29.62
C ARG A 180 -26.43 7.92 30.77
N MET A 181 -25.14 7.74 31.10
CA MET A 181 -24.49 8.49 32.18
C MET A 181 -24.30 9.97 31.85
N LEU A 182 -24.32 10.33 30.57
CA LEU A 182 -24.21 11.70 30.07
C LEU A 182 -25.58 12.38 29.96
N CYS A 183 -26.66 11.64 30.20
CA CYS A 183 -28.04 12.12 30.06
C CYS A 183 -28.67 12.42 31.42
N THR A 184 -29.66 13.32 31.44
CA THR A 184 -30.50 13.47 32.63
C THR A 184 -31.35 12.22 32.88
N ALA A 185 -31.69 11.96 34.13
CA ALA A 185 -32.47 10.78 34.52
C ALA A 185 -33.79 10.64 33.76
N GLY A 186 -34.50 11.74 33.52
CA GLY A 186 -35.76 11.74 32.77
C GLY A 186 -35.56 11.35 31.28
N HIS A 187 -34.48 11.82 30.64
CA HIS A 187 -34.20 11.50 29.24
C HIS A 187 -33.73 10.04 29.08
N SER A 188 -32.82 9.57 29.90
CA SER A 188 -32.28 8.21 29.82
C SER A 188 -33.32 7.10 30.05
N GLN A 189 -34.46 7.41 30.66
CA GLN A 189 -35.58 6.50 30.90
C GLN A 189 -36.71 6.61 29.86
N SER A 190 -36.63 7.62 28.94
CA SER A 190 -37.68 7.87 27.95
C SER A 190 -37.72 6.77 26.87
N GLU A 191 -38.91 6.63 26.24
CA GLU A 191 -39.11 5.72 25.13
C GLU A 191 -38.31 6.16 23.91
N ASP A 192 -38.16 7.47 23.69
CA ASP A 192 -37.37 8.04 22.59
C ASP A 192 -35.87 7.68 22.72
N TYR A 193 -35.33 7.67 23.95
CA TYR A 193 -33.96 7.24 24.21
C TYR A 193 -33.74 5.75 23.87
N ARG A 194 -34.68 4.89 24.22
CA ARG A 194 -34.63 3.46 23.87
C ARG A 194 -34.67 3.26 22.37
N ARG A 195 -35.60 3.92 21.68
CA ARG A 195 -35.74 3.84 20.20
C ARG A 195 -34.51 4.37 19.46
N PHE A 196 -33.75 5.30 20.06
CA PHE A 196 -32.53 5.81 19.44
C PHE A 196 -31.44 4.74 19.34
N TRP A 197 -31.29 3.91 20.36
CA TRP A 197 -30.26 2.84 20.39
C TRP A 197 -30.75 1.52 19.78
N ASP A 198 -32.05 1.32 19.59
CA ASP A 198 -32.65 0.11 18.97
C ASP A 198 -32.65 0.16 17.41
N ARG A 199 -32.06 1.19 16.79
CA ARG A 199 -31.94 1.35 15.34
C ARG A 199 -30.61 0.85 14.81
#